data_49ff4adb53b522d7ed0f62eff03c4ee7
#
_entry.id   49ff4adb53b522d7ed0f62eff03c4ee7
#
_cell.length_a   1.000
_cell.length_b   1.000
_cell.length_c   1.000
_cell.angle_alpha   90.00
_cell.angle_beta   90.00
_cell.angle_gamma   90.00
#
_symmetry.space_group_name_H-M   'P 1'
#
loop_
_entity.id
_entity.type
_entity.pdbx_description
1 polymer ?
#
loop_
_entity_poly.entity_id
_entity_poly.type
_entity_poly.pdbx_seq_one_letter_code
_entity_poly.pdbx_strand_id
1 'polypeptide(L)'
;ASEIVAGALQDQRRAVVLGERSFGKGSVQTVLTLTDTTALRLTTARYYTPSGRSVQEGGIDPDIRVPQLTDPDYATRPKFRESDLRRHLVNEKRVDNTILEKDEKPDPRFTATPEELKAKGIEDFQLHYALEMIGRIGPAQAKMAEAKGTAGARRN
;
A
#
# COMPACT_ATOMS: atom_id res chain seq x y z
N ALA A 1 9.14 -2.50 -7.29
CA ALA A 1 9.75 -1.20 -6.89
C ALA A 1 8.80 -0.42 -5.98
N SER A 2 7.52 -0.28 -6.32
CA SER A 2 6.53 0.50 -5.56
C SER A 2 6.40 0.07 -4.10
N GLU A 3 6.39 -1.23 -3.83
CA GLU A 3 6.32 -1.79 -2.47
C GLU A 3 7.53 -1.42 -1.61
N ILE A 4 8.70 -1.30 -2.21
CA ILE A 4 9.92 -0.88 -1.50
C ILE A 4 9.77 0.56 -1.03
N VAL A 5 9.30 1.44 -1.94
CA VAL A 5 9.10 2.86 -1.64
C VAL A 5 8.01 3.04 -0.58
N ALA A 6 6.86 2.40 -0.78
CA ALA A 6 5.74 2.48 0.16
C ALA A 6 6.13 1.95 1.55
N GLY A 7 6.78 0.79 1.62
CA GLY A 7 7.22 0.21 2.88
C GLY A 7 8.29 1.04 3.59
N ALA A 8 9.22 1.65 2.83
CA ALA A 8 10.23 2.52 3.41
C ALA A 8 9.61 3.81 4.00
N LEU A 9 8.69 4.44 3.28
CA LEU A 9 7.99 5.65 3.75
C LEU A 9 7.13 5.36 4.98
N GLN A 10 6.43 4.22 4.99
CA GLN A 10 5.61 3.76 6.11
C GLN A 10 6.44 3.49 7.35
N ASP A 11 7.51 2.70 7.25
CA ASP A 11 8.38 2.34 8.37
C ASP A 11 9.09 3.58 8.96
N GLN A 12 9.50 4.53 8.12
CA GLN A 12 10.12 5.78 8.53
C GLN A 12 9.10 6.85 8.97
N ARG A 13 7.80 6.54 8.95
CA ARG A 13 6.70 7.47 9.32
C ARG A 13 6.77 8.80 8.56
N ARG A 14 7.21 8.75 7.29
CA ARG A 14 7.33 9.91 6.41
C ARG A 14 6.09 10.13 5.55
N ALA A 15 5.26 9.09 5.39
CA ALA A 15 3.99 9.15 4.70
C ALA A 15 3.00 8.18 5.35
N VAL A 16 1.71 8.46 5.16
CA VAL A 16 0.61 7.53 5.42
C VAL A 16 0.33 6.79 4.13
N VAL A 17 0.32 5.47 4.18
CA VAL A 17 -0.02 4.61 3.04
C VAL A 17 -1.50 4.32 3.08
N LEU A 18 -2.20 4.65 1.99
CA LEU A 18 -3.65 4.49 1.86
C LEU A 18 -3.96 3.62 0.64
N GLY A 19 -5.01 2.81 0.75
CA GLY A 19 -5.47 1.96 -0.34
C GLY A 19 -5.70 0.52 0.09
N GLU A 20 -5.31 -0.42 -0.75
CA GLU A 20 -5.40 -1.85 -0.47
C GLU A 20 -4.02 -2.46 -0.25
N ARG A 21 -3.99 -3.64 0.36
CA ARG A 21 -2.75 -4.41 0.51
C ARG A 21 -2.15 -4.70 -0.87
N SER A 22 -0.85 -4.53 -0.98
CA SER A 22 -0.13 -4.75 -2.23
C SER A 22 0.12 -6.24 -2.51
N PHE A 23 0.59 -6.57 -3.71
CA PHE A 23 0.75 -7.92 -4.22
C PHE A 23 1.70 -8.81 -3.40
N GLY A 24 2.80 -8.26 -2.89
CA GLY A 24 3.75 -8.98 -2.06
C GLY A 24 4.90 -9.65 -2.79
N LYS A 25 5.41 -9.04 -3.88
CA LYS A 25 6.61 -9.54 -4.55
C LYS A 25 7.88 -8.91 -3.96
N GLY A 26 8.45 -9.60 -2.99
CA GLY A 26 9.67 -9.20 -2.30
C GLY A 26 10.96 -9.88 -2.79
N SER A 27 10.95 -10.53 -3.94
CA SER A 27 12.12 -11.26 -4.48
C SER A 27 12.87 -10.45 -5.54
N VAL A 28 14.20 -10.52 -5.48
CA VAL A 28 15.12 -10.00 -6.50
C VAL A 28 15.50 -11.13 -7.45
N GLN A 29 15.39 -10.87 -8.75
CA GLN A 29 15.79 -11.83 -9.78
C GLN A 29 16.95 -11.26 -10.58
N THR A 30 17.99 -12.07 -10.72
CA THR A 30 19.17 -11.78 -11.54
C THR A 30 19.09 -12.58 -12.82
N VAL A 31 19.35 -11.93 -13.95
CA VAL A 31 19.45 -12.59 -15.25
C VAL A 31 20.93 -12.81 -15.56
N LEU A 32 21.31 -14.06 -15.72
CA LEU A 32 22.66 -14.49 -16.08
C LEU A 32 22.65 -14.93 -17.55
N THR A 33 23.31 -14.19 -18.43
CA THR A 33 23.47 -14.56 -19.83
C THR A 33 24.43 -15.75 -19.92
N LEU A 34 23.99 -16.86 -20.51
CA LEU A 34 24.76 -18.07 -20.71
C LEU A 34 25.38 -18.13 -22.11
N THR A 35 24.61 -17.70 -23.11
CA THR A 35 25.03 -17.60 -24.52
C THR A 35 24.37 -16.37 -25.12
N ASP A 36 24.64 -16.05 -26.37
CA ASP A 36 24.02 -14.95 -27.09
C ASP A 36 22.50 -15.08 -27.24
N THR A 37 21.95 -16.29 -27.07
CA THR A 37 20.52 -16.59 -27.25
C THR A 37 19.84 -17.17 -26.01
N THR A 38 20.59 -17.47 -24.94
CA THR A 38 20.04 -18.10 -23.73
C THR A 38 20.48 -17.39 -22.47
N ALA A 39 19.55 -17.27 -21.53
CA ALA A 39 19.82 -16.70 -20.22
C ALA A 39 19.10 -17.48 -19.11
N LEU A 40 19.68 -17.48 -17.94
CA LEU A 40 19.12 -18.05 -16.73
C LEU A 40 18.62 -16.92 -15.81
N ARG A 41 17.38 -16.99 -15.36
CA ARG A 41 16.82 -16.07 -14.39
C ARG A 41 16.66 -16.75 -13.02
N LEU A 42 17.42 -16.28 -12.06
CA LEU A 42 17.45 -16.83 -10.70
C LEU A 42 17.01 -15.81 -9.68
N THR A 43 16.31 -16.26 -8.65
CA THR A 43 16.05 -15.46 -7.44
C THR A 43 17.31 -15.48 -6.58
N THR A 44 17.92 -14.31 -6.36
CA THR A 44 19.21 -14.17 -5.67
C THR A 44 19.11 -13.45 -4.33
N ALA A 45 18.06 -12.69 -4.09
CA ALA A 45 17.88 -11.93 -2.85
C ALA A 45 16.41 -11.67 -2.54
N ARG A 46 16.14 -11.13 -1.35
CA ARG A 46 14.84 -10.67 -0.90
C ARG A 46 14.92 -9.21 -0.47
N TYR A 47 13.80 -8.49 -0.66
CA TYR A 47 13.66 -7.15 -0.14
C TYR A 47 13.05 -7.18 1.26
N TYR A 48 13.61 -6.36 2.13
CA TYR A 48 13.09 -6.08 3.46
C TYR A 48 12.86 -4.58 3.58
N THR A 49 11.84 -4.18 4.32
CA THR A 49 11.66 -2.78 4.67
C THR A 49 12.69 -2.36 5.72
N PRO A 50 12.91 -1.05 5.98
CA PRO A 50 13.87 -0.59 6.99
C PRO A 50 13.69 -1.20 8.38
N SER A 51 12.46 -1.57 8.76
CA SER A 51 12.18 -2.27 10.02
C SER A 51 12.52 -3.77 9.99
N GLY A 52 13.02 -4.30 8.87
CA GLY A 52 13.31 -5.73 8.70
C GLY A 52 12.08 -6.59 8.38
N ARG A 53 10.95 -5.98 8.01
CA ARG A 53 9.75 -6.69 7.58
C ARG A 53 9.93 -7.16 6.14
N SER A 54 9.70 -8.46 5.90
CA SER A 54 9.70 -9.02 4.55
C SER A 54 8.47 -8.57 3.76
N VAL A 55 8.68 -8.14 2.52
CA VAL A 55 7.59 -7.80 1.59
C VAL A 55 7.03 -9.06 0.93
N GLN A 56 7.79 -10.16 0.87
CA GLN A 56 7.39 -11.39 0.20
C GLN A 56 6.10 -11.97 0.79
N GLU A 57 5.12 -12.33 -0.05
CA GLU A 57 3.77 -12.85 0.25
C GLU A 57 2.86 -11.86 0.99
N GLY A 58 3.35 -11.17 2.01
CA GLY A 58 2.55 -10.27 2.85
C GLY A 58 2.24 -8.91 2.20
N GLY A 59 3.06 -8.48 1.25
CA GLY A 59 2.96 -7.14 0.66
C GLY A 59 3.10 -6.01 1.68
N ILE A 60 2.64 -4.84 1.29
CA ILE A 60 2.52 -3.68 2.16
C ILE A 60 1.05 -3.54 2.58
N ASP A 61 0.80 -3.64 3.87
CA ASP A 61 -0.52 -3.37 4.44
C ASP A 61 -0.68 -1.86 4.62
N PRO A 62 -1.71 -1.23 4.02
CA PRO A 62 -1.90 0.20 4.15
C PRO A 62 -2.28 0.60 5.59
N ASP A 63 -1.87 1.81 6.00
CA ASP A 63 -2.26 2.40 7.28
C ASP A 63 -3.76 2.70 7.31
N ILE A 64 -4.32 3.06 6.15
CA ILE A 64 -5.76 3.31 5.96
C ILE A 64 -6.24 2.47 4.78
N ARG A 65 -7.09 1.50 5.06
CA ARG A 65 -7.68 0.65 4.01
C ARG A 65 -8.82 1.40 3.33
N VAL A 66 -8.68 1.57 2.02
CA VAL A 66 -9.67 2.23 1.16
C VAL A 66 -9.80 1.40 -0.12
N PRO A 67 -11.01 0.87 -0.41
CA PRO A 67 -11.26 0.12 -1.63
C PRO A 67 -11.29 1.03 -2.86
N GLN A 68 -11.01 0.49 -4.05
CA GLN A 68 -11.15 1.23 -5.31
C GLN A 68 -12.58 1.08 -5.85
N LEU A 69 -13.52 1.80 -5.25
CA LEU A 69 -14.95 1.68 -5.56
C LEU A 69 -15.34 2.18 -6.97
N THR A 70 -14.48 2.95 -7.64
CA THR A 70 -14.71 3.40 -9.01
C THR A 70 -14.42 2.34 -10.07
N ASP A 71 -13.74 1.25 -9.69
CA ASP A 71 -13.54 0.10 -10.55
C ASP A 71 -14.80 -0.78 -10.54
N PRO A 72 -15.54 -0.90 -11.67
CA PRO A 72 -16.78 -1.69 -11.72
C PRO A 72 -16.54 -3.18 -11.44
N ASP A 73 -15.34 -3.68 -11.73
CA ASP A 73 -14.97 -5.07 -11.50
C ASP A 73 -14.37 -5.31 -10.11
N TYR A 74 -14.27 -4.28 -9.27
CA TYR A 74 -13.62 -4.36 -7.98
C TYR A 74 -14.14 -5.52 -7.10
N ALA A 75 -15.45 -5.69 -7.03
CA ALA A 75 -16.09 -6.71 -6.20
C ALA A 75 -15.93 -8.13 -6.75
N THR A 76 -15.77 -8.27 -8.07
CA THR A 76 -15.72 -9.56 -8.79
C THR A 76 -14.33 -9.97 -9.20
N ARG A 77 -13.38 -9.02 -9.23
CA ARG A 77 -11.99 -9.29 -9.62
C ARG A 77 -11.30 -10.17 -8.59
N PRO A 78 -10.73 -11.32 -9.00
CA PRO A 78 -9.92 -12.13 -8.10
C PRO A 78 -8.74 -11.32 -7.57
N LYS A 79 -8.58 -11.27 -6.26
CA LYS A 79 -7.44 -10.60 -5.61
C LYS A 79 -6.24 -11.54 -5.65
N PHE A 80 -5.48 -11.49 -6.74
CA PHE A 80 -4.25 -12.26 -6.88
C PHE A 80 -3.12 -11.67 -6.05
N ARG A 81 -2.42 -12.53 -5.34
CA ARG A 81 -1.22 -12.22 -4.55
C ARG A 81 -0.07 -13.13 -4.94
N GLU A 82 1.14 -12.79 -4.53
CA GLU A 82 2.31 -13.64 -4.74
C GLU A 82 2.13 -15.03 -4.10
N SER A 83 1.46 -15.11 -2.94
CA SER A 83 1.13 -16.37 -2.26
C SER A 83 0.27 -17.34 -3.08
N ASP A 84 -0.52 -16.83 -4.03
CA ASP A 84 -1.43 -17.62 -4.85
C ASP A 84 -0.73 -18.24 -6.06
N LEU A 85 0.49 -17.81 -6.34
CA LEU A 85 1.27 -18.28 -7.48
C LEU A 85 1.90 -19.65 -7.17
N ARG A 86 1.82 -20.56 -8.14
CA ARG A 86 2.59 -21.80 -8.06
C ARG A 86 4.10 -21.49 -8.08
N ARG A 87 4.88 -22.12 -7.19
CA ARG A 87 6.32 -21.97 -7.08
C ARG A 87 6.78 -20.54 -6.70
N HIS A 88 5.98 -19.81 -5.90
CA HIS A 88 6.44 -18.57 -5.29
C HIS A 88 7.51 -18.85 -4.22
N LEU A 89 8.27 -17.83 -3.90
CA LEU A 89 9.26 -17.88 -2.82
C LEU A 89 8.53 -17.70 -1.49
N VAL A 90 8.56 -18.72 -0.63
CA VAL A 90 7.88 -18.69 0.68
C VAL A 90 8.53 -17.67 1.61
N ASN A 91 7.71 -16.93 2.36
CA ASN A 91 8.20 -16.02 3.38
C ASN A 91 8.83 -16.80 4.55
N GLU A 92 9.93 -16.30 5.11
CA GLU A 92 10.59 -16.91 6.26
C GLU A 92 9.73 -16.86 7.52
N LYS A 93 9.00 -15.76 7.70
CA LYS A 93 7.97 -15.60 8.73
C LYS A 93 6.63 -15.90 8.09
N ARG A 94 5.98 -16.96 8.55
CA ARG A 94 4.65 -17.33 8.07
C ARG A 94 3.72 -16.13 8.12
N VAL A 95 3.17 -15.73 6.97
CA VAL A 95 2.15 -14.69 6.91
C VAL A 95 0.90 -15.26 7.58
N ASP A 96 0.34 -14.52 8.53
CA ASP A 96 -0.87 -14.94 9.21
C ASP A 96 -2.05 -14.88 8.24
N ASN A 97 -2.61 -16.04 7.89
CA ASN A 97 -3.73 -16.17 6.96
C ASN A 97 -4.96 -15.36 7.45
N THR A 98 -5.13 -15.21 8.76
CA THR A 98 -6.26 -14.43 9.31
C THR A 98 -6.18 -12.95 8.93
N ILE A 99 -4.97 -12.43 8.69
CA ILE A 99 -4.77 -11.05 8.19
C ILE A 99 -5.20 -10.97 6.72
N LEU A 100 -4.93 -12.01 5.94
CA LEU A 100 -5.31 -12.07 4.52
C LEU A 100 -6.82 -12.20 4.35
N GLU A 101 -7.49 -12.99 5.19
CA GLU A 101 -8.95 -13.16 5.19
C GLU A 101 -9.70 -11.85 5.54
N LYS A 102 -9.13 -10.99 6.37
CA LYS A 102 -9.72 -9.68 6.68
C LYS A 102 -9.76 -8.75 5.47
N ASP A 103 -8.86 -8.93 4.51
CA ASP A 103 -8.81 -8.10 3.31
C ASP A 103 -9.94 -8.42 2.33
N GLU A 104 -10.59 -9.57 2.47
CA GLU A 104 -11.69 -10.03 1.61
C GLU A 104 -13.04 -9.52 2.06
N LYS A 105 -13.16 -9.06 3.32
CA LYS A 105 -14.43 -8.57 3.87
C LYS A 105 -14.68 -7.13 3.44
N PRO A 106 -15.87 -6.84 2.88
CA PRO A 106 -16.27 -5.46 2.57
C PRO A 106 -16.27 -4.61 3.84
N ASP A 107 -15.70 -3.41 3.76
CA ASP A 107 -15.75 -2.45 4.86
C ASP A 107 -17.08 -1.69 4.80
N PRO A 108 -17.92 -1.76 5.85
CA PRO A 108 -19.24 -1.11 5.86
C PRO A 108 -19.19 0.42 5.77
N ARG A 109 -18.02 1.01 5.92
CA ARG A 109 -17.82 2.47 5.73
C ARG A 109 -17.90 2.90 4.25
N PHE A 110 -17.69 1.95 3.33
CA PHE A 110 -17.58 2.20 1.90
C PHE A 110 -18.72 1.51 1.15
N THR A 111 -19.85 2.21 1.00
CA THR A 111 -21.07 1.67 0.39
C THR A 111 -21.44 2.32 -0.93
N ALA A 112 -20.68 3.35 -1.38
CA ALA A 112 -20.96 4.05 -2.62
C ALA A 112 -20.77 3.14 -3.84
N THR A 113 -21.68 3.25 -4.81
CA THR A 113 -21.56 2.50 -6.07
C THR A 113 -20.70 3.23 -7.09
N PRO A 114 -20.10 2.51 -8.07
CA PRO A 114 -19.33 3.14 -9.16
C PRO A 114 -20.12 4.22 -9.91
N GLU A 115 -21.43 3.99 -10.13
CA GLU A 115 -22.32 4.91 -10.83
C GLU A 115 -22.53 6.21 -10.05
N GLU A 116 -22.75 6.11 -8.72
CA GLU A 116 -22.89 7.28 -7.84
C GLU A 116 -21.61 8.12 -7.80
N LEU A 117 -20.44 7.47 -7.78
CA LEU A 117 -19.15 8.15 -7.79
C LEU A 117 -18.91 8.86 -9.12
N LYS A 118 -19.21 8.17 -10.23
CA LYS A 118 -19.11 8.75 -11.56
C LYS A 118 -20.05 9.95 -11.76
N ALA A 119 -21.28 9.89 -11.23
CA ALA A 119 -22.20 11.01 -11.25
C ALA A 119 -21.69 12.24 -10.48
N LYS A 120 -20.82 12.03 -9.48
CA LYS A 120 -20.13 13.08 -8.73
C LYS A 120 -18.80 13.53 -9.37
N GLY A 121 -18.42 12.98 -10.53
CA GLY A 121 -17.18 13.29 -11.21
C GLY A 121 -15.93 12.68 -10.53
N ILE A 122 -16.11 11.65 -9.71
CA ILE A 122 -15.02 10.97 -9.03
C ILE A 122 -14.56 9.79 -9.91
N GLU A 123 -13.39 9.91 -10.50
CA GLU A 123 -12.81 8.88 -11.38
C GLU A 123 -11.91 7.91 -10.62
N ASP A 124 -11.26 8.37 -9.55
CA ASP A 124 -10.41 7.58 -8.66
C ASP A 124 -10.85 7.82 -7.22
N PHE A 125 -11.52 6.82 -6.64
CA PHE A 125 -12.06 6.93 -5.28
C PHE A 125 -10.95 6.98 -4.22
N GLN A 126 -9.85 6.23 -4.39
CA GLN A 126 -8.74 6.23 -3.45
C GLN A 126 -8.04 7.59 -3.42
N LEU A 127 -7.79 8.17 -4.60
CA LEU A 127 -7.21 9.52 -4.70
C LEU A 127 -8.15 10.58 -4.11
N HIS A 128 -9.45 10.51 -4.43
CA HIS A 128 -10.44 11.42 -3.87
C HIS A 128 -10.45 11.37 -2.33
N TYR A 129 -10.49 10.18 -1.76
CA TYR A 129 -10.47 9.98 -0.31
C TYR A 129 -9.17 10.50 0.33
N ALA A 130 -8.02 10.29 -0.33
CA ALA A 130 -6.75 10.82 0.13
C ALA A 130 -6.73 12.35 0.18
N LEU A 131 -7.25 13.00 -0.86
CA LEU A 131 -7.36 14.48 -0.90
C LEU A 131 -8.29 15.02 0.17
N GLU A 132 -9.43 14.37 0.43
CA GLU A 132 -10.31 14.73 1.55
C GLU A 132 -9.60 14.60 2.90
N MET A 133 -8.84 13.52 3.11
CA MET A 133 -8.09 13.33 4.35
C MET A 133 -7.04 14.41 4.55
N ILE A 134 -6.31 14.79 3.51
CA ILE A 134 -5.33 15.90 3.57
C ILE A 134 -6.05 17.21 3.90
N GLY A 135 -7.19 17.48 3.27
CA GLY A 135 -8.00 18.67 3.55
C GLY A 135 -8.49 18.76 5.00
N ARG A 136 -8.77 17.63 5.64
CA ARG A 136 -9.18 17.56 7.05
C ARG A 136 -8.00 17.72 8.02
N ILE A 137 -6.84 17.18 7.70
CA ILE A 137 -5.66 17.16 8.57
C ILE A 137 -4.86 18.47 8.42
N GLY A 138 -4.74 19.00 7.20
CA GLY A 138 -3.92 20.18 6.88
C GLY A 138 -4.23 21.42 7.73
N PRO A 139 -5.50 21.86 7.88
CA PRO A 139 -5.84 23.03 8.70
C PRO A 139 -5.56 22.86 10.19
N ALA A 140 -5.67 21.64 10.71
CA ALA A 140 -5.39 21.36 12.11
C ALA A 140 -3.89 21.43 12.43
N GLN A 141 -3.05 20.92 11.56
CA GLN A 141 -1.59 21.01 11.71
C GLN A 141 -1.06 22.43 11.55
N ALA A 142 -1.61 23.21 10.62
CA ALA A 142 -1.26 24.61 10.45
C ALA A 142 -1.57 25.43 11.72
N LYS A 143 -2.76 25.25 12.31
CA LYS A 143 -3.12 25.89 13.58
C LYS A 143 -2.23 25.47 14.75
N MET A 144 -1.80 24.21 14.82
CA MET A 144 -0.86 23.75 15.86
C MET A 144 0.55 24.31 15.68
N ALA A 145 1.00 24.50 14.43
CA ALA A 145 2.29 25.12 14.14
C ALA A 145 2.30 26.62 14.50
N GLU A 146 1.24 27.35 14.18
CA GLU A 146 1.05 28.74 14.56
C GLU A 146 0.99 28.90 16.09
N ALA A 147 0.26 28.04 16.80
CA ALA A 147 0.17 28.06 18.26
C ALA A 147 1.52 27.82 18.94
N LYS A 148 2.36 26.94 18.39
CA LYS A 148 3.72 26.69 18.88
C LYS A 148 4.68 27.83 18.57
N GLY A 149 4.53 28.46 17.41
CA GLY A 149 5.34 29.64 17.01
C GLY A 149 5.11 30.85 17.92
N THR A 150 3.87 31.13 18.28
CA THR A 150 3.49 32.27 19.16
C THR A 150 3.89 32.04 20.62
N ALA A 151 3.95 30.79 21.09
CA ALA A 151 4.39 30.46 22.45
C ALA A 151 5.94 30.62 22.63
N GLY A 152 6.72 30.45 21.54
CA GLY A 152 8.17 30.64 21.55
C GLY A 152 8.60 32.12 21.51
N ALA A 153 7.79 33.01 20.94
CA ALA A 153 8.10 34.44 20.78
C ALA A 153 7.83 35.25 22.05
N ARG A 154 7.25 34.69 23.10
CA ARG A 154 6.98 35.38 24.41
C ARG A 154 8.00 35.08 25.51
N ARG A 155 9.13 34.47 25.20
CA ARG A 155 10.22 34.18 26.15
C ARG A 155 11.57 34.79 25.67
N ASN A 156 11.58 36.08 25.48
CA ASN A 156 12.81 36.89 25.49
C ASN A 156 12.49 38.25 26.13
#